data_be47ae7fc9480c61c2996f2202238828
#
_entry.id   be47ae7fc9480c61c2996f2202238828
#
_cell.length_a   1.000
_cell.length_b   1.000
_cell.length_c   1.000
_cell.angle_alpha   90.00
_cell.angle_beta   90.00
_cell.angle_gamma   90.00
#
_symmetry.space_group_name_H-M   'P 1'
#
loop_
_entity.id
_entity.type
_entity.pdbx_description
1 polymer ?
#
loop_
_entity_poly.entity_id
_entity_poly.type
_entity_poly.pdbx_seq_one_letter_code
_entity_poly.pdbx_strand_id
1 'polypeptide(L)'
;MCFGNFIGFRFTKQLTPEELFQPCCGAFVIELNGDAKADETVIGTTTNEQTIVCPNYTMQLPQLLQIWEKKLEPVFPCRIKTTTEKPPVYSYNNPVHQFSTIKTARPNVLIPVFPGTNCEYDTARIFERAGARAEAFVIRTLSAAAITESVEAFTDRIKNAQIIMIPGGFSGGDEPEGSGKFITAFFRNPKIMDAVHNLLQNRDGLMLGICNGFQALIKLGLVPFGKIVEMEQDAPTLTFNTIARHQSMLVTTRVASTKSPWLYGCEVGDLHTVAISHGEGRFVAPPALIEQLAENGQIATQYVDLDGNPTMDIHYNPNTSMMAIEGITSPDGRVFGKMGHSERIGTNLYRNVPGEKDQKIFQSGVAYFR
;
A
#
# COMPACT_ATOMS: atom_id res chain seq x y z
N MET A 1 10.30 -18.55 11.29
CA MET A 1 9.39 -17.83 12.20
C MET A 1 10.14 -16.74 12.97
N CYS A 2 11.19 -17.03 13.74
CA CYS A 2 11.89 -16.01 14.55
C CYS A 2 12.45 -14.83 13.76
N PHE A 3 12.91 -15.00 12.52
CA PHE A 3 13.48 -13.93 11.71
C PHE A 3 12.49 -12.83 11.31
N GLY A 4 11.20 -13.16 11.17
CA GLY A 4 10.21 -12.18 10.70
C GLY A 4 9.95 -11.05 11.67
N ASN A 5 9.84 -11.35 12.96
CA ASN A 5 9.51 -10.39 14.00
C ASN A 5 10.58 -10.29 15.09
N PHE A 6 11.74 -10.91 14.91
CA PHE A 6 12.82 -10.99 15.89
C PHE A 6 12.37 -11.55 17.26
N ILE A 7 11.34 -12.39 17.26
CA ILE A 7 10.89 -13.09 18.45
C ILE A 7 11.82 -14.27 18.69
N GLY A 8 12.36 -14.36 19.90
CA GLY A 8 13.26 -15.43 20.30
C GLY A 8 12.54 -16.75 20.53
N PHE A 9 13.31 -17.80 20.67
CA PHE A 9 12.79 -19.14 20.92
C PHE A 9 13.73 -19.91 21.88
N ARG A 10 13.14 -20.56 22.85
CA ARG A 10 13.84 -21.44 23.80
C ARG A 10 13.36 -22.87 23.62
N PHE A 11 14.27 -23.76 23.20
CA PHE A 11 14.00 -25.19 23.17
C PHE A 11 13.83 -25.72 24.59
N THR A 12 12.76 -26.46 24.85
CA THR A 12 12.51 -27.17 26.12
C THR A 12 12.99 -28.60 26.05
N LYS A 13 13.23 -29.14 24.85
CA LYS A 13 13.73 -30.49 24.61
C LYS A 13 15.11 -30.41 23.95
N GLN A 14 16.02 -31.27 24.34
CA GLN A 14 17.27 -31.46 23.62
C GLN A 14 16.98 -32.30 22.37
N LEU A 15 17.22 -31.69 21.21
CA LEU A 15 17.08 -32.34 19.91
C LEU A 15 18.46 -32.55 19.31
N THR A 16 18.66 -33.68 18.67
CA THR A 16 19.88 -33.93 17.89
C THR A 16 19.82 -33.17 16.57
N PRO A 17 20.99 -32.95 15.90
CA PRO A 17 20.97 -32.36 14.55
C PRO A 17 20.10 -33.14 13.57
N GLU A 18 20.09 -34.48 13.66
CA GLU A 18 19.25 -35.35 12.84
C GLU A 18 17.78 -35.10 13.07
N GLU A 19 17.33 -34.96 14.32
CA GLU A 19 15.92 -34.65 14.68
C GLU A 19 15.52 -33.24 14.20
N LEU A 20 16.46 -32.27 14.24
CA LEU A 20 16.19 -30.89 13.80
C LEU A 20 16.08 -30.76 12.29
N PHE A 21 16.87 -31.51 11.52
CA PHE A 21 17.01 -31.34 10.08
C PHE A 21 16.50 -32.50 9.24
N GLN A 22 15.86 -33.50 9.85
CA GLN A 22 15.26 -34.59 9.10
C GLN A 22 14.08 -34.11 8.23
N PRO A 23 13.85 -34.73 7.07
CA PRO A 23 12.67 -34.46 6.27
C PRO A 23 11.39 -34.86 7.02
N CYS A 24 10.52 -33.89 7.27
CA CYS A 24 9.23 -34.09 7.94
C CYS A 24 8.09 -33.63 7.02
N CYS A 25 7.85 -34.37 5.93
CA CYS A 25 6.79 -34.04 4.99
C CYS A 25 5.41 -34.06 5.68
N GLY A 26 4.68 -32.94 5.59
CA GLY A 26 3.38 -32.78 6.21
C GLY A 26 3.38 -32.36 7.69
N ALA A 27 4.55 -32.18 8.30
CA ALA A 27 4.64 -31.61 9.65
C ALA A 27 4.50 -30.08 9.64
N PHE A 28 3.91 -29.54 10.70
CA PHE A 28 3.76 -28.10 10.92
C PHE A 28 4.34 -27.72 12.28
N VAL A 29 5.01 -26.58 12.33
CA VAL A 29 5.37 -25.90 13.57
C VAL A 29 4.41 -24.73 13.75
N ILE A 30 3.69 -24.72 14.87
CA ILE A 30 2.68 -23.71 15.18
C ILE A 30 2.99 -23.06 16.52
N GLU A 31 2.62 -21.80 16.69
CA GLU A 31 2.62 -21.11 17.98
C GLU A 31 1.21 -21.20 18.57
N LEU A 32 1.13 -21.59 19.84
CA LEU A 32 -0.13 -21.74 20.57
C LEU A 32 -0.21 -20.70 21.69
N ASN A 33 -1.37 -20.10 21.84
CA ASN A 33 -1.72 -19.28 23.01
C ASN A 33 -2.43 -20.15 24.04
N GLY A 34 -1.71 -21.09 24.65
CA GLY A 34 -2.26 -22.01 25.63
C GLY A 34 -1.59 -23.38 25.64
N ASP A 35 -2.21 -24.34 26.33
CA ASP A 35 -1.64 -25.68 26.46
C ASP A 35 -1.77 -26.47 25.15
N ALA A 36 -0.73 -27.27 24.87
CA ALA A 36 -0.73 -28.20 23.75
C ALA A 36 -1.74 -29.36 23.97
N LYS A 37 -2.36 -29.80 22.87
CA LYS A 37 -3.23 -31.00 22.90
C LYS A 37 -2.42 -32.26 22.98
N ALA A 38 -3.08 -33.37 23.27
CA ALA A 38 -2.45 -34.67 23.51
C ALA A 38 -1.67 -35.25 22.32
N ASP A 39 -2.00 -34.83 21.10
CA ASP A 39 -1.35 -35.20 19.84
C ASP A 39 -0.29 -34.23 19.37
N GLU A 40 -0.08 -33.11 20.09
CA GLU A 40 0.92 -32.08 19.78
C GLU A 40 2.18 -32.27 20.60
N THR A 41 3.33 -32.05 19.99
CA THR A 41 4.62 -32.13 20.68
C THR A 41 5.15 -30.72 20.93
N VAL A 42 5.26 -30.34 22.20
CA VAL A 42 5.91 -29.06 22.57
C VAL A 42 7.42 -29.21 22.39
N ILE A 43 7.98 -28.35 21.51
CA ILE A 43 9.42 -28.29 21.23
C ILE A 43 10.10 -27.12 21.94
N GLY A 44 9.35 -26.10 22.37
CA GLY A 44 9.88 -24.93 23.04
C GLY A 44 8.85 -23.83 23.25
N THR A 45 9.33 -22.68 23.67
CA THR A 45 8.52 -21.48 23.93
C THR A 45 9.13 -20.27 23.22
N THR A 46 8.28 -19.36 22.75
CA THR A 46 8.70 -18.05 22.25
C THR A 46 9.15 -17.15 23.40
N THR A 47 10.08 -16.22 23.13
CA THR A 47 10.61 -15.29 24.13
C THR A 47 10.75 -13.90 23.50
N ASN A 48 10.77 -12.87 24.34
CA ASN A 48 11.00 -11.48 23.90
C ASN A 48 12.50 -11.17 23.61
N GLU A 49 13.39 -12.08 24.01
CA GLU A 49 14.83 -11.93 23.73
C GLU A 49 15.12 -12.32 22.29
N GLN A 50 15.94 -11.56 21.59
CA GLN A 50 16.33 -11.84 20.19
C GLN A 50 17.36 -12.97 20.10
N THR A 51 17.04 -14.12 20.70
CA THR A 51 17.93 -15.29 20.79
C THR A 51 17.19 -16.58 20.51
N ILE A 52 17.92 -17.56 19.98
CA ILE A 52 17.52 -18.96 20.00
C ILE A 52 18.37 -19.68 21.06
N VAL A 53 17.71 -20.16 22.08
CA VAL A 53 18.35 -20.85 23.22
C VAL A 53 18.15 -22.36 23.07
N CYS A 54 19.24 -23.07 22.92
CA CYS A 54 19.32 -24.53 23.01
C CYS A 54 19.90 -24.92 24.37
N PRO A 55 19.74 -26.16 24.84
CA PRO A 55 20.24 -26.58 26.15
C PRO A 55 21.73 -26.30 26.40
N ASN A 56 22.53 -26.34 25.35
CA ASN A 56 24.01 -26.22 25.46
C ASN A 56 24.58 -24.96 24.82
N TYR A 57 23.78 -24.14 24.12
CA TYR A 57 24.27 -22.94 23.42
C TYR A 57 23.13 -21.94 23.15
N THR A 58 23.53 -20.69 22.96
CA THR A 58 22.60 -19.59 22.60
C THR A 58 23.12 -18.93 21.33
N MET A 59 22.21 -18.67 20.41
CA MET A 59 22.48 -18.00 19.13
C MET A 59 21.72 -16.67 19.07
N GLN A 60 22.38 -15.64 18.54
CA GLN A 60 21.79 -14.32 18.32
C GLN A 60 21.01 -14.30 17.02
N LEU A 61 19.74 -13.92 17.03
CA LEU A 61 18.91 -13.86 15.83
C LEU A 61 19.49 -12.95 14.73
N PRO A 62 20.02 -11.75 15.03
CA PRO A 62 20.63 -10.90 13.99
C PRO A 62 21.80 -11.58 13.27
N GLN A 63 22.62 -12.34 14.00
CA GLN A 63 23.74 -13.09 13.41
C GLN A 63 23.25 -14.24 12.52
N LEU A 64 22.26 -14.99 12.98
CA LEU A 64 21.65 -16.08 12.21
C LEU A 64 20.98 -15.56 10.93
N LEU A 65 20.24 -14.45 11.03
CA LEU A 65 19.62 -13.81 9.88
C LEU A 65 20.68 -13.39 8.86
N GLN A 66 21.76 -12.77 9.30
CA GLN A 66 22.87 -12.39 8.42
C GLN A 66 23.48 -13.59 7.70
N ILE A 67 23.68 -14.71 8.39
CA ILE A 67 24.23 -15.94 7.78
C ILE A 67 23.26 -16.49 6.73
N TRP A 68 21.97 -16.49 7.05
CA TRP A 68 20.92 -17.00 6.16
C TRP A 68 20.79 -16.15 4.88
N GLU A 69 20.72 -14.82 5.00
CA GLU A 69 20.64 -13.90 3.87
C GLU A 69 21.89 -13.93 3.00
N LYS A 70 23.08 -13.95 3.62
CA LYS A 70 24.36 -13.88 2.91
C LYS A 70 24.58 -14.99 1.90
N LYS A 71 23.93 -16.13 2.06
CA LYS A 71 24.12 -17.29 1.18
C LYS A 71 23.76 -16.99 -0.28
N LEU A 72 22.70 -16.24 -0.53
CA LEU A 72 22.23 -15.89 -1.87
C LEU A 72 22.55 -14.43 -2.26
N GLU A 73 23.10 -13.64 -1.36
CA GLU A 73 23.37 -12.22 -1.58
C GLU A 73 24.17 -11.91 -2.86
N PRO A 74 25.15 -12.72 -3.28
CA PRO A 74 25.91 -12.45 -4.52
C PRO A 74 25.06 -12.56 -5.80
N VAL A 75 23.98 -13.34 -5.78
CA VAL A 75 23.12 -13.59 -6.96
C VAL A 75 21.73 -13.00 -6.81
N PHE A 76 21.29 -12.76 -5.58
CA PHE A 76 19.98 -12.19 -5.26
C PHE A 76 20.10 -11.28 -4.04
N PRO A 77 20.60 -10.06 -4.20
CA PRO A 77 20.85 -9.15 -3.09
C PRO A 77 19.57 -8.85 -2.30
N CYS A 78 19.62 -8.96 -0.98
CA CYS A 78 18.53 -8.55 -0.09
C CYS A 78 18.77 -7.16 0.50
N ARG A 79 19.99 -6.64 0.36
CA ARG A 79 20.41 -5.36 0.91
C ARG A 79 20.90 -4.43 -0.18
N ILE A 80 20.67 -3.16 0.03
CA ILE A 80 21.19 -2.07 -0.79
C ILE A 80 21.93 -1.09 0.11
N LYS A 81 22.78 -0.26 -0.48
CA LYS A 81 23.33 0.89 0.24
C LYS A 81 22.19 1.89 0.47
N THR A 82 21.76 2.04 1.71
CA THR A 82 20.79 3.05 2.13
C THR A 82 21.51 4.23 2.77
N THR A 83 20.88 5.40 2.74
CA THR A 83 21.30 6.51 3.57
C THR A 83 21.12 6.16 5.05
N THR A 84 22.02 6.64 5.90
CA THR A 84 21.90 6.54 7.37
C THR A 84 21.03 7.65 7.94
N GLU A 85 20.61 8.60 7.10
CA GLU A 85 19.76 9.71 7.49
C GLU A 85 18.36 9.20 7.84
N LYS A 86 17.89 9.58 9.03
CA LYS A 86 16.55 9.22 9.49
C LYS A 86 15.52 10.18 8.88
N PRO A 87 14.50 9.68 8.19
CA PRO A 87 13.41 10.52 7.73
C PRO A 87 12.72 11.21 8.91
N PRO A 88 12.23 12.46 8.72
CA PRO A 88 11.41 13.12 9.74
C PRO A 88 10.08 12.38 9.95
N VAL A 89 9.57 12.46 11.18
CA VAL A 89 8.21 12.02 11.51
C VAL A 89 7.25 13.12 11.11
N TYR A 90 6.56 12.95 9.98
CA TYR A 90 5.53 13.92 9.59
C TYR A 90 4.26 13.72 10.43
N SER A 91 3.72 14.82 10.95
CA SER A 91 2.48 14.83 11.73
C SER A 91 1.74 16.13 11.52
N TYR A 92 0.62 16.07 10.79
CA TYR A 92 -0.25 17.22 10.56
C TYR A 92 -1.46 17.16 11.48
N ASN A 93 -1.43 17.92 12.59
CA ASN A 93 -2.31 17.74 13.73
C ASN A 93 -3.59 18.59 13.72
N ASN A 94 -3.75 19.51 12.77
CA ASN A 94 -4.88 20.45 12.74
C ASN A 94 -5.65 20.41 11.42
N PRO A 95 -6.14 19.24 10.96
CA PRO A 95 -6.92 19.19 9.74
C PRO A 95 -8.30 19.79 9.96
N VAL A 96 -8.76 20.59 8.99
CA VAL A 96 -10.17 20.97 8.92
C VAL A 96 -10.89 19.90 8.09
N HIS A 97 -11.72 19.12 8.75
CA HIS A 97 -12.53 18.10 8.07
C HIS A 97 -13.71 18.73 7.34
N GLN A 98 -13.79 18.48 6.05
CA GLN A 98 -14.90 18.93 5.21
C GLN A 98 -15.65 17.70 4.69
N PHE A 99 -16.98 17.80 4.65
CA PHE A 99 -17.84 16.76 4.09
C PHE A 99 -18.45 17.26 2.78
N SER A 100 -18.83 16.34 1.90
CA SER A 100 -19.50 16.68 0.64
C SER A 100 -20.79 17.46 0.89
N THR A 101 -21.02 18.47 0.07
CA THR A 101 -22.32 19.16 -0.01
C THR A 101 -23.38 18.29 -0.69
N ILE A 102 -22.94 17.33 -1.50
CA ILE A 102 -23.81 16.36 -2.18
C ILE A 102 -23.97 15.13 -1.30
N LYS A 103 -25.14 14.97 -0.71
CA LYS A 103 -25.42 13.86 0.19
C LYS A 103 -26.07 12.69 -0.56
N THR A 104 -25.59 11.48 -0.26
CA THR A 104 -26.19 10.24 -0.75
C THR A 104 -25.98 9.10 0.24
N ALA A 105 -27.04 8.33 0.45
CA ALA A 105 -27.00 7.20 1.38
C ALA A 105 -26.08 6.06 0.88
N ARG A 106 -25.92 5.94 -0.44
CA ARG A 106 -25.14 4.89 -1.08
C ARG A 106 -24.37 5.46 -2.28
N PRO A 107 -23.14 5.97 -2.07
CA PRO A 107 -22.32 6.53 -3.13
C PRO A 107 -22.00 5.50 -4.23
N ASN A 108 -22.02 5.96 -5.49
CA ASN A 108 -21.58 5.14 -6.63
C ASN A 108 -20.05 5.26 -6.77
N VAL A 109 -19.40 4.11 -6.80
CA VAL A 109 -17.94 3.97 -7.01
C VAL A 109 -17.70 3.38 -8.38
N LEU A 110 -17.00 4.12 -9.23
CA LEU A 110 -16.62 3.70 -10.56
C LEU A 110 -15.18 3.18 -10.53
N ILE A 111 -14.98 1.93 -10.94
CA ILE A 111 -13.68 1.24 -10.93
C ILE A 111 -13.30 0.92 -12.36
N PRO A 112 -12.41 1.70 -13.02
CA PRO A 112 -11.92 1.38 -14.36
C PRO A 112 -11.05 0.14 -14.33
N VAL A 113 -11.32 -0.80 -15.24
CA VAL A 113 -10.59 -2.07 -15.39
C VAL A 113 -9.91 -2.09 -16.74
N PHE A 114 -8.58 -2.05 -16.73
CA PHE A 114 -7.73 -2.12 -17.92
C PHE A 114 -7.18 -3.53 -18.10
N PRO A 115 -6.72 -3.90 -19.30
CA PRO A 115 -5.93 -5.12 -19.45
C PRO A 115 -4.75 -5.13 -18.47
N GLY A 116 -4.66 -6.17 -17.63
CA GLY A 116 -3.65 -6.29 -16.58
C GLY A 116 -4.06 -5.75 -15.20
N THR A 117 -5.21 -5.10 -15.04
CA THR A 117 -5.80 -4.82 -13.71
C THR A 117 -6.15 -6.13 -13.02
N ASN A 118 -5.88 -6.26 -11.72
CA ASN A 118 -6.15 -7.49 -10.98
C ASN A 118 -6.73 -7.30 -9.57
N CYS A 119 -6.91 -6.06 -9.11
CA CYS A 119 -7.44 -5.75 -7.78
C CYS A 119 -8.88 -5.22 -7.80
N GLU A 120 -9.58 -5.28 -8.95
CA GLU A 120 -10.93 -4.74 -9.12
C GLU A 120 -11.97 -5.44 -8.25
N TYR A 121 -11.86 -6.76 -8.08
CA TYR A 121 -12.79 -7.53 -7.26
C TYR A 121 -12.62 -7.26 -5.76
N ASP A 122 -11.39 -7.17 -5.26
CA ASP A 122 -11.11 -6.82 -3.87
C ASP A 122 -11.58 -5.39 -3.60
N THR A 123 -11.31 -4.47 -4.53
CA THR A 123 -11.76 -3.08 -4.48
C THR A 123 -13.28 -2.98 -4.44
N ALA A 124 -14.00 -3.64 -5.35
CA ALA A 124 -15.46 -3.62 -5.37
C ALA A 124 -16.04 -4.17 -4.06
N ARG A 125 -15.54 -5.31 -3.62
CA ARG A 125 -15.99 -5.98 -2.39
C ARG A 125 -15.83 -5.09 -1.15
N ILE A 126 -14.71 -4.39 -1.00
CA ILE A 126 -14.47 -3.56 0.19
C ILE A 126 -15.36 -2.31 0.19
N PHE A 127 -15.59 -1.68 -0.98
CA PHE A 127 -16.51 -0.56 -1.08
C PHE A 127 -17.97 -0.97 -0.82
N GLU A 128 -18.40 -2.15 -1.28
CA GLU A 128 -19.73 -2.68 -0.99
C GLU A 128 -19.91 -2.96 0.52
N ARG A 129 -18.87 -3.49 1.18
CA ARG A 129 -18.84 -3.66 2.65
C ARG A 129 -18.93 -2.32 3.38
N ALA A 130 -18.33 -1.26 2.84
CA ALA A 130 -18.43 0.09 3.38
C ALA A 130 -19.82 0.73 3.13
N GLY A 131 -20.69 0.10 2.32
CA GLY A 131 -22.03 0.55 2.03
C GLY A 131 -22.15 1.42 0.77
N ALA A 132 -21.20 1.38 -0.13
CA ALA A 132 -21.27 1.97 -1.45
C ALA A 132 -21.92 1.03 -2.49
N ARG A 133 -22.09 1.52 -3.70
CA ARG A 133 -22.41 0.74 -4.90
C ARG A 133 -21.21 0.77 -5.82
N ALA A 134 -20.47 -0.34 -5.92
CA ALA A 134 -19.29 -0.45 -6.77
C ALA A 134 -19.64 -0.98 -8.17
N GLU A 135 -19.09 -0.36 -9.20
CA GLU A 135 -19.19 -0.77 -10.59
C GLU A 135 -17.80 -0.93 -11.18
N ALA A 136 -17.40 -2.17 -11.51
CA ALA A 136 -16.22 -2.46 -12.29
C ALA A 136 -16.55 -2.24 -13.78
N PHE A 137 -15.88 -1.26 -14.40
CA PHE A 137 -16.07 -0.88 -15.79
C PHE A 137 -14.88 -1.29 -16.65
N VAL A 138 -15.09 -2.28 -17.54
CA VAL A 138 -14.02 -2.80 -18.39
C VAL A 138 -13.75 -1.86 -19.57
N ILE A 139 -12.51 -1.40 -19.68
CA ILE A 139 -12.01 -0.62 -20.82
C ILE A 139 -11.64 -1.60 -21.94
N ARG A 140 -12.36 -1.53 -23.05
CA ARG A 140 -12.14 -2.39 -24.21
C ARG A 140 -11.09 -1.78 -25.12
N THR A 141 -10.01 -2.52 -25.42
CA THR A 141 -8.83 -2.01 -26.12
C THR A 141 -8.51 -2.76 -27.43
N LEU A 142 -9.37 -3.71 -27.85
CA LEU A 142 -9.10 -4.57 -28.99
C LEU A 142 -9.21 -3.85 -30.36
N SER A 143 -9.85 -2.69 -30.41
CA SER A 143 -9.93 -1.86 -31.62
C SER A 143 -10.07 -0.39 -31.28
N ALA A 144 -9.77 0.50 -32.23
CA ALA A 144 -9.96 1.93 -32.06
C ALA A 144 -11.44 2.30 -31.77
N ALA A 145 -12.39 1.62 -32.42
CA ALA A 145 -13.81 1.80 -32.14
C ALA A 145 -14.16 1.41 -30.70
N ALA A 146 -13.67 0.28 -30.20
CA ALA A 146 -13.90 -0.17 -28.83
C ALA A 146 -13.32 0.79 -27.80
N ILE A 147 -12.17 1.41 -28.08
CA ILE A 147 -11.59 2.44 -27.23
C ILE A 147 -12.50 3.68 -27.21
N THR A 148 -12.95 4.16 -28.36
CA THR A 148 -13.86 5.32 -28.47
C THR A 148 -15.16 5.07 -27.72
N GLU A 149 -15.80 3.92 -27.90
CA GLU A 149 -16.99 3.52 -27.18
C GLU A 149 -16.74 3.44 -25.66
N SER A 150 -15.59 2.93 -25.24
CA SER A 150 -15.20 2.89 -23.81
C SER A 150 -15.02 4.28 -23.22
N VAL A 151 -14.40 5.21 -23.97
CA VAL A 151 -14.26 6.62 -23.55
C VAL A 151 -15.62 7.28 -23.34
N GLU A 152 -16.54 7.12 -24.30
CA GLU A 152 -17.88 7.70 -24.21
C GLU A 152 -18.69 7.13 -23.04
N ALA A 153 -18.74 5.80 -22.95
CA ALA A 153 -19.46 5.13 -21.89
C ALA A 153 -18.86 5.43 -20.49
N PHE A 154 -17.54 5.47 -20.36
CA PHE A 154 -16.87 5.80 -19.10
C PHE A 154 -17.15 7.25 -18.68
N THR A 155 -17.09 8.20 -19.64
CA THR A 155 -17.45 9.60 -19.40
C THR A 155 -18.87 9.74 -18.86
N ASP A 156 -19.83 8.99 -19.42
CA ASP A 156 -21.21 8.99 -18.94
C ASP A 156 -21.36 8.36 -17.54
N ARG A 157 -20.58 7.33 -17.23
CA ARG A 157 -20.55 6.77 -15.87
C ARG A 157 -20.01 7.74 -14.84
N ILE A 158 -18.96 8.53 -15.17
CA ILE A 158 -18.40 9.55 -14.27
C ILE A 158 -19.48 10.56 -13.85
N LYS A 159 -20.40 10.93 -14.73
CA LYS A 159 -21.50 11.88 -14.41
C LYS A 159 -22.36 11.43 -13.23
N ASN A 160 -22.48 10.12 -13.01
CA ASN A 160 -23.28 9.52 -11.95
C ASN A 160 -22.46 8.99 -10.77
N ALA A 161 -21.14 8.97 -10.88
CA ALA A 161 -20.24 8.52 -9.83
C ALA A 161 -20.01 9.64 -8.79
N GLN A 162 -19.80 9.26 -7.56
CA GLN A 162 -19.29 10.09 -6.48
C GLN A 162 -17.80 9.81 -6.24
N ILE A 163 -17.36 8.61 -6.53
CA ILE A 163 -16.01 8.13 -6.31
C ILE A 163 -15.48 7.48 -7.58
N ILE A 164 -14.25 7.81 -7.96
CA ILE A 164 -13.46 7.02 -8.91
C ILE A 164 -12.35 6.33 -8.13
N MET A 165 -12.28 5.00 -8.23
CA MET A 165 -11.21 4.20 -7.62
C MET A 165 -10.40 3.50 -8.70
N ILE A 166 -9.12 3.87 -8.84
CA ILE A 166 -8.19 3.23 -9.76
C ILE A 166 -7.44 2.12 -9.01
N PRO A 167 -7.74 0.84 -9.31
CA PRO A 167 -7.20 -0.29 -8.55
C PRO A 167 -5.74 -0.57 -8.90
N GLY A 168 -5.14 -1.46 -8.13
CA GLY A 168 -3.83 -2.03 -8.42
C GLY A 168 -3.87 -3.05 -9.55
N GLY A 169 -2.70 -3.42 -10.01
CA GLY A 169 -2.47 -4.37 -11.09
C GLY A 169 -1.26 -3.97 -11.91
N PHE A 170 -1.23 -4.46 -13.15
CA PHE A 170 -0.14 -4.26 -14.11
C PHE A 170 -0.74 -3.83 -15.45
N SER A 171 -1.37 -2.66 -15.47
CA SER A 171 -2.09 -2.16 -16.65
C SER A 171 -1.17 -2.03 -17.85
N GLY A 172 -1.53 -2.68 -18.96
CA GLY A 172 -0.71 -2.74 -20.16
C GLY A 172 0.56 -3.57 -20.02
N GLY A 173 0.69 -4.41 -18.96
CA GLY A 173 1.84 -5.29 -18.72
C GLY A 173 3.00 -4.66 -17.98
N ASP A 174 2.82 -3.49 -17.35
CA ASP A 174 3.87 -2.73 -16.65
C ASP A 174 5.17 -2.68 -17.46
N GLU A 175 5.07 -2.00 -18.56
CA GLU A 175 6.14 -1.86 -19.54
C GLU A 175 7.44 -1.32 -18.93
N PRO A 176 8.62 -1.66 -19.53
CA PRO A 176 9.93 -1.26 -18.98
C PRO A 176 10.10 0.25 -18.79
N GLU A 177 9.24 1.06 -19.37
CA GLU A 177 9.33 2.52 -19.34
C GLU A 177 8.39 3.18 -18.31
N GLY A 178 7.79 2.43 -17.41
CA GLY A 178 7.02 2.95 -16.28
C GLY A 178 5.56 2.52 -16.23
N SER A 179 5.17 2.10 -15.05
CA SER A 179 3.83 1.60 -14.73
C SER A 179 2.77 2.70 -14.76
N GLY A 180 1.53 2.31 -15.08
CA GLY A 180 0.37 3.21 -15.10
C GLY A 180 0.22 4.08 -16.35
N LYS A 181 1.07 3.94 -17.37
CA LYS A 181 1.00 4.73 -18.60
C LYS A 181 -0.30 4.53 -19.37
N PHE A 182 -0.80 3.31 -19.42
CA PHE A 182 -2.03 2.98 -20.13
C PHE A 182 -3.23 3.70 -19.51
N ILE A 183 -3.31 3.68 -18.19
CA ILE A 183 -4.34 4.41 -17.43
C ILE A 183 -4.19 5.92 -17.68
N THR A 184 -2.96 6.43 -17.59
CA THR A 184 -2.64 7.85 -17.81
C THR A 184 -3.06 8.32 -19.20
N ALA A 185 -2.74 7.55 -20.24
CA ALA A 185 -3.14 7.88 -21.62
C ALA A 185 -4.67 7.93 -21.77
N PHE A 186 -5.40 6.99 -21.16
CA PHE A 186 -6.85 6.96 -21.20
C PHE A 186 -7.46 8.17 -20.48
N PHE A 187 -6.97 8.51 -19.27
CA PHE A 187 -7.48 9.66 -18.50
C PHE A 187 -7.11 11.01 -19.09
N ARG A 188 -6.11 11.11 -19.97
CA ARG A 188 -5.76 12.32 -20.72
C ARG A 188 -6.67 12.57 -21.92
N ASN A 189 -7.61 11.67 -22.23
CA ASN A 189 -8.64 11.96 -23.22
C ASN A 189 -9.46 13.19 -22.76
N PRO A 190 -9.65 14.23 -23.61
CA PRO A 190 -10.29 15.46 -23.20
C PRO A 190 -11.66 15.28 -22.55
N LYS A 191 -12.50 14.37 -23.09
CA LYS A 191 -13.84 14.10 -22.53
C LYS A 191 -13.77 13.54 -21.10
N ILE A 192 -12.81 12.64 -20.86
CA ILE A 192 -12.60 12.03 -19.53
C ILE A 192 -11.99 13.04 -18.59
N MET A 193 -10.99 13.80 -19.04
CA MET A 193 -10.33 14.85 -18.26
C MET A 193 -11.36 15.88 -17.77
N ASP A 194 -12.21 16.39 -18.65
CA ASP A 194 -13.27 17.33 -18.29
C ASP A 194 -14.27 16.75 -17.29
N ALA A 195 -14.64 15.47 -17.47
CA ALA A 195 -15.56 14.78 -16.56
C ALA A 195 -14.94 14.57 -15.16
N VAL A 196 -13.65 14.24 -15.09
CA VAL A 196 -12.89 14.11 -13.84
C VAL A 196 -12.75 15.46 -13.14
N HIS A 197 -12.40 16.52 -13.87
CA HIS A 197 -12.34 17.86 -13.29
C HIS A 197 -13.70 18.31 -12.78
N ASN A 198 -14.78 18.07 -13.53
CA ASN A 198 -16.13 18.38 -13.07
C ASN A 198 -16.51 17.58 -11.80
N LEU A 199 -16.15 16.29 -11.74
CA LEU A 199 -16.37 15.48 -10.53
C LEU A 199 -15.68 16.08 -9.31
N LEU A 200 -14.41 16.45 -9.44
CA LEU A 200 -13.59 16.96 -8.33
C LEU A 200 -13.94 18.41 -7.96
N GLN A 201 -14.13 19.31 -8.94
CA GLN A 201 -14.26 20.73 -8.68
C GLN A 201 -15.71 21.18 -8.39
N ASN A 202 -16.69 20.53 -9.03
CA ASN A 202 -18.09 20.99 -8.99
C ASN A 202 -19.03 20.04 -8.24
N ARG A 203 -18.57 18.81 -7.97
CA ARG A 203 -19.44 17.76 -7.41
C ARG A 203 -18.88 17.15 -6.13
N ASP A 204 -17.89 17.77 -5.52
CA ASP A 204 -17.23 17.29 -4.29
C ASP A 204 -16.80 15.82 -4.35
N GLY A 205 -16.49 15.31 -5.55
CA GLY A 205 -16.15 13.91 -5.75
C GLY A 205 -14.81 13.53 -5.13
N LEU A 206 -14.62 12.23 -4.93
CA LEU A 206 -13.39 11.65 -4.41
C LEU A 206 -12.70 10.76 -5.44
N MET A 207 -11.36 10.72 -5.39
CA MET A 207 -10.57 9.75 -6.14
C MET A 207 -9.58 9.04 -5.22
N LEU A 208 -9.42 7.73 -5.43
CA LEU A 208 -8.42 6.91 -4.76
C LEU A 208 -7.64 6.12 -5.81
N GLY A 209 -6.33 6.04 -5.65
CA GLY A 209 -5.47 5.18 -6.47
C GLY A 209 -4.57 4.34 -5.58
N ILE A 210 -4.62 3.02 -5.75
CA ILE A 210 -3.77 2.10 -5.01
C ILE A 210 -2.78 1.43 -5.96
N CYS A 211 -1.49 1.39 -5.58
CA CYS A 211 -0.41 0.74 -6.31
C CYS A 211 -0.35 1.25 -7.77
N ASN A 212 -0.76 0.47 -8.77
CA ASN A 212 -0.83 0.89 -10.18
C ASN A 212 -1.74 2.12 -10.37
N GLY A 213 -2.82 2.22 -9.59
CA GLY A 213 -3.67 3.40 -9.56
C GLY A 213 -2.94 4.66 -9.05
N PHE A 214 -2.11 4.54 -8.03
CA PHE A 214 -1.31 5.66 -7.54
C PHE A 214 -0.25 6.08 -8.58
N GLN A 215 0.39 5.12 -9.24
CA GLN A 215 1.32 5.38 -10.34
C GLN A 215 0.66 6.20 -11.48
N ALA A 216 -0.61 5.92 -11.76
CA ALA A 216 -1.38 6.71 -12.72
C ALA A 216 -1.75 8.10 -12.18
N LEU A 217 -2.24 8.21 -10.93
CA LEU A 217 -2.61 9.49 -10.33
C LEU A 217 -1.45 10.49 -10.29
N ILE A 218 -0.24 10.02 -9.95
CA ILE A 218 0.94 10.90 -9.91
C ILE A 218 1.36 11.36 -11.31
N LYS A 219 1.33 10.45 -12.31
CA LYS A 219 1.64 10.79 -13.70
C LYS A 219 0.60 11.72 -14.35
N LEU A 220 -0.61 11.73 -13.83
CA LEU A 220 -1.67 12.66 -14.24
C LEU A 220 -1.54 14.02 -13.54
N GLY A 221 -0.81 14.12 -12.43
CA GLY A 221 -0.76 15.32 -11.59
C GLY A 221 -1.95 15.43 -10.63
N LEU A 222 -2.88 14.47 -10.63
CA LEU A 222 -4.00 14.42 -9.69
C LEU A 222 -3.53 14.38 -8.24
N VAL A 223 -2.42 13.75 -7.97
CA VAL A 223 -1.60 13.97 -6.79
C VAL A 223 -0.21 14.40 -7.26
N PRO A 224 0.37 15.46 -6.68
CA PRO A 224 -0.11 16.25 -5.54
C PRO A 224 -0.96 17.47 -5.92
N PHE A 225 -1.27 17.73 -7.19
CA PHE A 225 -1.81 19.03 -7.65
C PHE A 225 -3.34 19.14 -7.69
N GLY A 226 -4.08 18.03 -7.56
CA GLY A 226 -5.54 17.99 -7.54
C GLY A 226 -6.22 18.17 -8.91
N LYS A 227 -5.46 18.14 -10.00
CA LYS A 227 -5.94 18.27 -11.37
C LYS A 227 -5.06 17.52 -12.36
N ILE A 228 -5.60 17.15 -13.49
CA ILE A 228 -4.83 16.56 -14.59
C ILE A 228 -4.03 17.68 -15.27
N VAL A 229 -2.71 17.53 -15.27
CA VAL A 229 -1.76 18.50 -15.86
C VAL A 229 -0.69 17.77 -16.67
N GLU A 230 -0.03 18.51 -17.57
CA GLU A 230 1.21 18.02 -18.16
C GLU A 230 2.31 18.00 -17.10
N MET A 231 3.11 16.94 -17.10
CA MET A 231 4.17 16.77 -16.13
C MET A 231 5.47 17.37 -16.67
N GLU A 232 6.08 18.22 -15.88
CA GLU A 232 7.39 18.81 -16.15
C GLU A 232 8.53 17.89 -15.69
N GLN A 233 9.76 18.23 -16.04
CA GLN A 233 10.94 17.42 -15.73
C GLN A 233 11.13 17.22 -14.22
N ASP A 234 10.78 18.23 -13.41
CA ASP A 234 10.91 18.21 -11.94
C ASP A 234 9.64 17.74 -11.23
N ALA A 235 8.69 17.17 -11.96
CA ALA A 235 7.47 16.65 -11.38
C ALA A 235 7.74 15.45 -10.47
N PRO A 236 6.96 15.28 -9.40
CA PRO A 236 7.07 14.09 -8.56
C PRO A 236 6.70 12.84 -9.34
N THR A 237 7.32 11.72 -9.00
CA THR A 237 7.07 10.45 -9.69
C THR A 237 7.16 9.27 -8.74
N LEU A 238 6.59 8.15 -9.18
CA LEU A 238 6.89 6.81 -8.66
C LEU A 238 7.77 6.11 -9.69
N THR A 239 8.93 5.65 -9.25
CA THR A 239 9.93 5.01 -10.10
C THR A 239 10.33 3.65 -9.56
N PHE A 240 11.29 3.00 -10.22
CA PHE A 240 11.77 1.67 -9.86
C PHE A 240 12.28 1.60 -8.42
N ASN A 241 11.96 0.51 -7.75
CA ASN A 241 12.55 0.16 -6.47
C ASN A 241 14.08 0.16 -6.59
N THR A 242 14.80 0.71 -5.63
CA THR A 242 16.27 0.79 -5.69
C THR A 242 16.94 -0.58 -5.78
N ILE A 243 16.29 -1.62 -5.26
CA ILE A 243 16.78 -3.01 -5.38
C ILE A 243 16.60 -3.58 -6.79
N ALA A 244 16.02 -2.82 -7.72
CA ALA A 244 15.83 -3.16 -9.13
C ALA A 244 14.98 -4.43 -9.39
N ARG A 245 14.08 -4.77 -8.47
CA ARG A 245 13.14 -5.90 -8.66
C ARG A 245 11.83 -5.70 -7.91
N HIS A 246 10.86 -6.52 -8.26
CA HIS A 246 9.57 -6.61 -7.58
C HIS A 246 9.75 -6.98 -6.10
N GLN A 247 9.04 -6.26 -5.22
CA GLN A 247 8.94 -6.55 -3.80
C GLN A 247 7.49 -6.90 -3.47
N SER A 248 7.30 -8.04 -2.79
CA SER A 248 6.00 -8.50 -2.32
C SER A 248 6.13 -8.89 -0.86
N MET A 249 5.57 -8.08 0.03
CA MET A 249 5.68 -8.27 1.47
C MET A 249 4.61 -7.49 2.24
N LEU A 250 4.55 -7.71 3.55
CA LEU A 250 3.78 -6.88 4.47
C LEU A 250 4.70 -5.79 5.03
N VAL A 251 4.20 -4.57 5.05
CA VAL A 251 4.91 -3.40 5.61
C VAL A 251 4.04 -2.72 6.65
N THR A 252 4.66 -2.00 7.57
CA THR A 252 3.95 -1.14 8.50
C THR A 252 3.97 0.29 7.97
N THR A 253 2.80 0.92 7.95
CA THR A 253 2.63 2.33 7.60
C THR A 253 2.05 3.11 8.76
N ARG A 254 2.47 4.37 8.89
CA ARG A 254 2.00 5.31 9.90
C ARG A 254 1.17 6.40 9.22
N VAL A 255 0.03 6.75 9.79
CA VAL A 255 -0.77 7.90 9.35
C VAL A 255 -0.04 9.19 9.74
N ALA A 256 0.31 10.01 8.76
CA ALA A 256 0.99 11.29 8.95
C ALA A 256 0.02 12.48 8.95
N SER A 257 -1.14 12.35 8.29
CA SER A 257 -2.15 13.40 8.19
C SER A 257 -3.54 12.78 8.03
N THR A 258 -4.53 13.33 8.71
CA THR A 258 -5.95 13.01 8.54
C THR A 258 -6.71 14.10 7.79
N LYS A 259 -6.01 14.97 7.05
CA LYS A 259 -6.62 16.02 6.21
C LYS A 259 -7.55 15.45 5.14
N SER A 260 -7.17 14.31 4.58
CA SER A 260 -7.94 13.65 3.52
C SER A 260 -9.23 13.02 4.06
N PRO A 261 -10.37 13.18 3.34
CA PRO A 261 -11.60 12.45 3.65
C PRO A 261 -11.43 10.93 3.72
N TRP A 262 -10.46 10.40 3.03
CA TRP A 262 -10.12 8.99 3.05
C TRP A 262 -9.56 8.50 4.40
N LEU A 263 -9.08 9.42 5.25
CA LEU A 263 -8.42 9.11 6.53
C LEU A 263 -9.17 9.67 7.75
N TYR A 264 -10.42 10.13 7.59
CA TYR A 264 -11.22 10.65 8.73
C TYR A 264 -11.52 9.62 9.81
N GLY A 265 -11.44 8.33 9.50
CA GLY A 265 -11.58 7.25 10.46
C GLY A 265 -10.30 6.84 11.17
N CYS A 266 -9.18 7.58 10.95
CA CYS A 266 -7.88 7.34 11.57
C CYS A 266 -7.46 8.51 12.45
N GLU A 267 -6.45 8.27 13.27
CA GLU A 267 -5.72 9.30 14.00
C GLU A 267 -4.29 9.43 13.49
N VAL A 268 -3.70 10.65 13.63
CA VAL A 268 -2.28 10.84 13.30
C VAL A 268 -1.44 10.00 14.23
N GLY A 269 -0.60 9.15 13.68
CA GLY A 269 0.21 8.22 14.44
C GLY A 269 -0.28 6.77 14.38
N ASP A 270 -1.50 6.51 13.93
CA ASP A 270 -2.01 5.15 13.75
C ASP A 270 -1.09 4.30 12.86
N LEU A 271 -0.85 3.08 13.29
CA LEU A 271 -0.01 2.11 12.59
C LEU A 271 -0.88 1.03 11.95
N HIS A 272 -0.61 0.75 10.68
CA HIS A 272 -1.34 -0.28 9.93
C HIS A 272 -0.37 -1.19 9.19
N THR A 273 -0.61 -2.49 9.27
CA THR A 273 0.13 -3.49 8.49
C THR A 273 -0.61 -3.73 7.17
N VAL A 274 0.04 -3.41 6.06
CA VAL A 274 -0.56 -3.51 4.72
C VAL A 274 0.31 -4.34 3.78
N ALA A 275 -0.30 -5.02 2.83
CA ALA A 275 0.43 -5.74 1.80
C ALA A 275 0.92 -4.76 0.71
N ILE A 276 2.13 -4.99 0.21
CA ILE A 276 2.64 -4.35 -0.99
C ILE A 276 3.05 -5.38 -2.03
N SER A 277 2.99 -5.02 -3.31
CA SER A 277 3.39 -5.88 -4.42
C SER A 277 3.68 -5.03 -5.65
N HIS A 278 4.94 -4.59 -5.81
CA HIS A 278 5.32 -3.67 -6.91
C HIS A 278 6.82 -3.71 -7.22
N GLY A 279 7.17 -3.43 -8.48
CA GLY A 279 8.54 -3.16 -8.95
C GLY A 279 8.85 -1.66 -9.02
N GLU A 280 7.81 -0.82 -9.14
CA GLU A 280 7.86 0.64 -9.17
C GLU A 280 6.96 1.22 -8.07
N GLY A 281 7.53 1.62 -6.96
CA GLY A 281 6.79 2.22 -5.86
C GLY A 281 7.57 3.32 -5.15
N ARG A 282 8.77 3.61 -5.65
CA ARG A 282 9.68 4.59 -5.06
C ARG A 282 9.22 6.00 -5.38
N PHE A 283 8.70 6.68 -4.37
CA PHE A 283 8.37 8.11 -4.46
C PHE A 283 9.66 8.95 -4.53
N VAL A 284 9.72 9.81 -5.53
CA VAL A 284 10.82 10.77 -5.76
C VAL A 284 10.20 12.12 -6.09
N ALA A 285 10.68 13.18 -5.44
CA ALA A 285 10.28 14.54 -5.69
C ALA A 285 11.40 15.52 -5.31
N PRO A 286 11.42 16.76 -5.86
CA PRO A 286 12.31 17.80 -5.41
C PRO A 286 12.13 18.07 -3.90
N PRO A 287 13.21 18.33 -3.14
CA PRO A 287 13.12 18.60 -1.69
C PRO A 287 12.14 19.71 -1.33
N ALA A 288 12.14 20.81 -2.08
CA ALA A 288 11.21 21.93 -1.86
C ALA A 288 9.74 21.52 -1.99
N LEU A 289 9.42 20.60 -2.92
CA LEU A 289 8.06 20.07 -3.05
C LEU A 289 7.71 19.18 -1.85
N ILE A 290 8.64 18.36 -1.36
CA ILE A 290 8.40 17.52 -0.18
C ILE A 290 8.11 18.40 1.05
N GLU A 291 8.85 19.47 1.25
CA GLU A 291 8.60 20.45 2.33
C GLU A 291 7.20 21.06 2.20
N GLN A 292 6.83 21.51 1.01
CA GLN A 292 5.48 22.03 0.72
C GLN A 292 4.37 20.99 1.01
N LEU A 293 4.58 19.74 0.60
CA LEU A 293 3.63 18.65 0.87
C LEU A 293 3.46 18.40 2.38
N ALA A 294 4.56 18.48 3.13
CA ALA A 294 4.52 18.33 4.59
C ALA A 294 3.78 19.50 5.26
N GLU A 295 4.10 20.74 4.90
CA GLU A 295 3.44 21.93 5.43
C GLU A 295 1.94 21.96 5.12
N ASN A 296 1.56 21.51 3.94
CA ASN A 296 0.16 21.45 3.51
C ASN A 296 -0.61 20.23 4.06
N GLY A 297 0.04 19.33 4.79
CA GLY A 297 -0.57 18.09 5.28
C GLY A 297 -0.96 17.10 4.16
N GLN A 298 -0.25 17.15 3.02
CA GLN A 298 -0.48 16.28 1.86
C GLN A 298 0.27 14.96 1.95
N ILE A 299 1.27 14.82 2.84
CA ILE A 299 1.88 13.54 3.15
C ILE A 299 0.90 12.78 4.04
N ALA A 300 0.27 11.76 3.48
CA ALA A 300 -0.80 11.01 4.14
C ALA A 300 -0.25 9.90 5.04
N THR A 301 0.70 9.13 4.52
CA THR A 301 1.25 7.95 5.18
C THR A 301 2.76 7.81 4.95
N GLN A 302 3.45 7.24 5.93
CA GLN A 302 4.89 6.92 5.86
C GLN A 302 5.14 5.45 6.16
N TYR A 303 6.15 4.86 5.50
CA TYR A 303 6.71 3.56 5.89
C TYR A 303 7.46 3.69 7.21
N VAL A 304 7.26 2.75 8.13
CA VAL A 304 7.86 2.76 9.46
C VAL A 304 8.42 1.41 9.85
N ASP A 305 9.40 1.43 10.75
CA ASP A 305 9.90 0.23 11.41
C ASP A 305 8.89 -0.35 12.42
N LEU A 306 9.24 -1.41 13.11
CA LEU A 306 8.35 -2.06 14.08
C LEU A 306 8.06 -1.19 15.32
N ASP A 307 8.88 -0.17 15.58
CA ASP A 307 8.69 0.80 16.65
C ASP A 307 7.85 2.01 16.21
N GLY A 308 7.43 2.05 14.94
CA GLY A 308 6.61 3.12 14.36
C GLY A 308 7.41 4.35 13.91
N ASN A 309 8.73 4.24 13.76
CA ASN A 309 9.59 5.32 13.29
C ASN A 309 9.79 5.25 11.78
N PRO A 310 9.64 6.37 11.04
CA PRO A 310 9.96 6.42 9.62
C PRO A 310 11.41 6.00 9.35
N THR A 311 11.62 5.19 8.31
CA THR A 311 12.94 4.62 8.06
C THR A 311 13.25 4.49 6.57
N MET A 312 14.54 4.52 6.24
CA MET A 312 15.06 4.22 4.91
C MET A 312 15.59 2.78 4.79
N ASP A 313 15.45 1.98 5.84
CA ASP A 313 15.81 0.56 5.79
C ASP A 313 14.88 -0.18 4.83
N ILE A 314 15.47 -0.90 3.87
CA ILE A 314 14.75 -1.63 2.83
C ILE A 314 13.82 -2.73 3.38
N HIS A 315 14.06 -3.22 4.59
CA HIS A 315 13.19 -4.21 5.23
C HIS A 315 11.81 -3.62 5.60
N TYR A 316 11.72 -2.30 5.76
CA TYR A 316 10.51 -1.60 6.17
C TYR A 316 10.03 -0.58 5.12
N ASN A 317 10.96 -0.02 4.32
CA ASN A 317 10.69 0.85 3.19
C ASN A 317 11.24 0.20 1.90
N PRO A 318 10.57 -0.84 1.39
CA PRO A 318 11.14 -1.77 0.42
C PRO A 318 11.37 -1.17 -0.97
N ASN A 319 10.75 -0.05 -1.28
CA ASN A 319 11.00 0.70 -2.51
C ASN A 319 12.00 1.85 -2.32
N THR A 320 12.40 2.14 -1.06
CA THR A 320 13.23 3.28 -0.67
C THR A 320 12.67 4.65 -1.09
N SER A 321 11.36 4.82 -0.90
CA SER A 321 10.69 6.10 -1.07
C SER A 321 11.35 7.21 -0.26
N MET A 322 11.55 8.38 -0.89
CA MET A 322 12.11 9.54 -0.20
C MET A 322 11.29 9.89 1.03
N MET A 323 11.98 10.22 2.14
CA MET A 323 11.38 10.54 3.46
C MET A 323 10.38 9.49 3.95
N ALA A 324 10.55 8.23 3.50
CA ALA A 324 9.66 7.11 3.80
C ALA A 324 8.19 7.35 3.38
N ILE A 325 7.91 8.24 2.44
CA ILE A 325 6.55 8.56 1.99
C ILE A 325 5.93 7.34 1.28
N GLU A 326 4.79 6.88 1.79
CA GLU A 326 4.03 5.76 1.23
C GLU A 326 2.83 6.23 0.42
N GLY A 327 2.20 7.33 0.85
CA GLY A 327 1.02 7.90 0.19
C GLY A 327 0.92 9.40 0.34
N ILE A 328 0.36 10.05 -0.68
CA ILE A 328 0.16 11.50 -0.74
C ILE A 328 -1.24 11.86 -1.25
N THR A 329 -1.67 13.08 -0.95
CA THR A 329 -2.99 13.58 -1.36
C THR A 329 -2.89 14.83 -2.26
N SER A 330 -4.03 15.17 -2.89
CA SER A 330 -4.26 16.51 -3.45
C SER A 330 -4.27 17.58 -2.36
N PRO A 331 -4.15 18.90 -2.72
CA PRO A 331 -4.14 19.99 -1.73
C PRO A 331 -5.39 20.02 -0.84
N ASP A 332 -6.54 19.64 -1.37
CA ASP A 332 -7.81 19.55 -0.66
C ASP A 332 -8.07 18.17 -0.01
N GLY A 333 -7.16 17.22 -0.20
CA GLY A 333 -7.24 15.87 0.35
C GLY A 333 -8.20 14.91 -0.36
N ARG A 334 -8.95 15.35 -1.38
CA ARG A 334 -10.00 14.54 -2.03
C ARG A 334 -9.46 13.48 -2.98
N VAL A 335 -8.27 13.69 -3.52
CA VAL A 335 -7.55 12.66 -4.27
C VAL A 335 -6.47 12.07 -3.37
N PHE A 336 -6.44 10.76 -3.23
CA PHE A 336 -5.45 10.04 -2.43
C PHE A 336 -4.79 8.95 -3.25
N GLY A 337 -3.46 8.91 -3.23
CA GLY A 337 -2.65 7.86 -3.84
C GLY A 337 -1.76 7.20 -2.81
N LYS A 338 -1.69 5.87 -2.81
CA LYS A 338 -0.82 5.08 -1.93
C LYS A 338 -0.37 3.78 -2.58
N MET A 339 0.77 3.24 -2.12
CA MET A 339 1.29 1.99 -2.67
C MET A 339 0.75 0.73 -2.00
N GLY A 340 0.44 0.79 -0.71
CA GLY A 340 -0.05 -0.34 0.06
C GLY A 340 -1.51 -0.70 -0.25
N HIS A 341 -1.77 -2.00 -0.35
CA HIS A 341 -3.06 -2.58 -0.71
C HIS A 341 -3.99 -2.71 0.51
N SER A 342 -4.62 -1.59 0.89
CA SER A 342 -5.59 -1.57 2.00
C SER A 342 -6.92 -2.26 1.66
N GLU A 343 -7.18 -2.55 0.39
CA GLU A 343 -8.35 -3.33 -0.07
C GLU A 343 -8.20 -4.84 0.16
N ARG A 344 -6.96 -5.32 0.35
CA ARG A 344 -6.67 -6.74 0.55
C ARG A 344 -6.81 -7.14 2.02
N ILE A 345 -7.96 -6.85 2.60
CA ILE A 345 -8.32 -7.21 3.97
C ILE A 345 -9.59 -8.05 4.01
N GLY A 346 -9.73 -8.86 5.04
CA GLY A 346 -10.92 -9.69 5.23
C GLY A 346 -10.81 -10.58 6.45
N THR A 347 -11.92 -11.23 6.79
CA THR A 347 -11.97 -12.16 7.92
C THR A 347 -10.96 -13.29 7.72
N ASN A 348 -10.10 -13.50 8.70
CA ASN A 348 -9.02 -14.50 8.71
C ASN A 348 -7.87 -14.29 7.71
N LEU A 349 -7.82 -13.18 6.95
CA LEU A 349 -6.63 -12.82 6.20
C LEU A 349 -5.55 -12.29 7.16
N TYR A 350 -4.31 -12.69 6.91
CA TYR A 350 -3.13 -12.32 7.71
C TYR A 350 -3.28 -12.57 9.23
N ARG A 351 -4.00 -13.64 9.59
CA ARG A 351 -4.34 -13.94 10.99
C ARG A 351 -3.13 -14.10 11.89
N ASN A 352 -2.02 -14.60 11.35
CA ASN A 352 -0.76 -14.81 12.07
C ASN A 352 0.20 -13.61 12.03
N VAL A 353 -0.23 -12.48 11.44
CA VAL A 353 0.56 -11.26 11.35
C VAL A 353 0.01 -10.26 12.35
N PRO A 354 0.82 -9.74 13.28
CA PRO A 354 0.38 -8.74 14.25
C PRO A 354 0.05 -7.40 13.57
N GLY A 355 -0.58 -6.50 14.31
CA GLY A 355 -0.92 -5.14 13.89
C GLY A 355 -2.32 -5.02 13.25
N GLU A 356 -2.85 -3.78 13.23
CA GLU A 356 -4.11 -3.45 12.60
C GLU A 356 -3.97 -3.44 11.07
N LYS A 357 -4.95 -3.94 10.32
CA LYS A 357 -4.95 -4.04 8.86
C LYS A 357 -5.97 -3.11 8.21
N ASP A 358 -7.02 -2.73 8.94
CA ASP A 358 -8.10 -1.91 8.41
C ASP A 358 -7.84 -0.41 8.67
N GLN A 359 -7.31 0.28 7.67
CA GLN A 359 -7.07 1.73 7.70
C GLN A 359 -8.35 2.58 7.64
N LYS A 360 -9.55 1.97 7.61
CA LYS A 360 -10.84 2.67 7.50
C LYS A 360 -11.00 3.57 6.26
N ILE A 361 -10.14 3.44 5.26
CA ILE A 361 -10.11 4.30 4.07
C ILE A 361 -11.45 4.25 3.32
N PHE A 362 -11.96 3.07 3.07
CA PHE A 362 -13.18 2.87 2.27
C PHE A 362 -14.42 3.33 3.03
N GLN A 363 -14.49 3.05 4.33
CA GLN A 363 -15.55 3.51 5.21
C GLN A 363 -15.56 5.04 5.30
N SER A 364 -14.39 5.67 5.44
CA SER A 364 -14.23 7.12 5.51
C SER A 364 -14.64 7.79 4.21
N GLY A 365 -14.20 7.29 3.06
CA GLY A 365 -14.59 7.81 1.74
C GLY A 365 -16.10 7.71 1.48
N VAL A 366 -16.75 6.65 1.94
CA VAL A 366 -18.21 6.50 1.85
C VAL A 366 -18.93 7.45 2.83
N ALA A 367 -18.41 7.58 4.06
CA ALA A 367 -18.99 8.46 5.08
C ALA A 367 -18.93 9.94 4.69
N TYR A 368 -17.96 10.34 3.86
CA TYR A 368 -17.83 11.71 3.35
C TYR A 368 -19.10 12.22 2.65
N PHE A 369 -19.89 11.33 2.04
CA PHE A 369 -21.13 11.65 1.34
C PHE A 369 -22.41 11.45 2.18
N ARG A 370 -22.30 11.03 3.43
CA ARG A 370 -23.44 10.76 4.33
C ARG A 370 -23.77 11.88 5.31
#